data_f06ddbef1d4e60472419c25c4b3dac99
#
_entry.id   f06ddbef1d4e60472419c25c4b3dac99
#
_cell.length_a   1.000
_cell.length_b   1.000
_cell.length_c   1.000
_cell.angle_alpha   90.00
_cell.angle_beta   90.00
_cell.angle_gamma   90.00
#
_symmetry.space_group_name_H-M   'P 1'
#
loop_
_entity.id
_entity.type
_entity.pdbx_description
1 polymer ?
#
loop_
_entity_poly.entity_id
_entity_poly.type
_entity_poly.pdbx_seq_one_letter_code
_entity_poly.pdbx_strand_id
1 'polypeptide(L)'
;MSLKHKRTGKSGQPPTVLLVEPRAEDLERTRALLGEAGFRVVPLTRFDAAVPLFEVIRPDAVLLAAQPPDYGALQTARRLRQVSRGTVPMMYLVDSHDRDAWRFCVEKGQCVDVVARTVDGAELSMKLHAQMKLKQAVERAAAGEEAGTALALHDPVTGLYNRPFLLALIGLEARRTERYGGSFSVVAAEVSGWSAVRKEHGKAMAERLLVYSAVVLGQTVREADAVARVGDSEFAMLLPGTPAESVPEVLARVEARFEAARFQMEGRVVRTALELGAVSFPDTVGAPTQLLSAALQTLRRTREIRRAAGPARLLSI
;
A
#
# COMPACT_ATOMS: atom_id res chain seq x y z
N MET A 1 -22.66 -22.29 -16.81
CA MET A 1 -23.51 -21.70 -15.75
C MET A 1 -22.92 -20.35 -15.40
N SER A 2 -23.57 -19.28 -15.84
CA SER A 2 -23.03 -17.92 -15.83
C SER A 2 -23.14 -17.28 -14.44
N LEU A 3 -22.03 -17.04 -13.78
CA LEU A 3 -21.99 -16.31 -12.48
C LEU A 3 -22.26 -14.84 -12.73
N LYS A 4 -23.50 -14.41 -12.55
CA LYS A 4 -23.88 -13.00 -12.50
C LYS A 4 -23.25 -12.36 -11.24
N HIS A 5 -22.12 -11.66 -11.41
CA HIS A 5 -21.55 -10.81 -10.38
C HIS A 5 -22.50 -9.64 -10.08
N LYS A 6 -23.01 -9.60 -8.85
CA LYS A 6 -23.81 -8.47 -8.36
C LYS A 6 -22.96 -7.20 -8.30
N ARG A 7 -23.32 -6.25 -9.14
CA ARG A 7 -22.78 -4.89 -9.24
C ARG A 7 -23.08 -4.09 -7.96
N THR A 8 -22.07 -3.46 -7.38
CA THR A 8 -22.23 -2.50 -6.29
C THR A 8 -21.54 -1.18 -6.66
N GLY A 9 -22.17 -0.43 -7.57
CA GLY A 9 -21.91 0.99 -7.82
C GLY A 9 -23.12 1.81 -7.34
N LYS A 10 -23.00 3.11 -7.23
CA LYS A 10 -24.14 4.01 -6.99
C LYS A 10 -25.23 3.68 -8.00
N SER A 11 -26.41 3.25 -7.55
CA SER A 11 -27.61 3.02 -8.36
C SER A 11 -27.45 2.10 -9.60
N GLY A 12 -26.92 0.89 -9.47
CA GLY A 12 -27.03 -0.12 -10.55
C GLY A 12 -26.19 0.12 -11.81
N GLN A 13 -25.44 1.20 -11.90
CA GLN A 13 -24.54 1.52 -13.00
C GLN A 13 -23.15 0.91 -12.83
N PRO A 14 -22.43 0.58 -13.92
CA PRO A 14 -21.06 0.11 -13.84
C PRO A 14 -20.15 1.18 -13.21
N PRO A 15 -19.18 0.78 -12.35
CA PRO A 15 -18.23 1.72 -11.77
C PRO A 15 -17.40 2.40 -12.87
N THR A 16 -17.14 3.69 -12.67
CA THR A 16 -16.45 4.54 -13.67
C THR A 16 -14.99 4.68 -13.31
N VAL A 17 -14.12 4.36 -14.26
CA VAL A 17 -12.66 4.49 -14.15
C VAL A 17 -12.17 5.59 -15.09
N LEU A 18 -11.46 6.58 -14.55
CA LEU A 18 -10.72 7.56 -15.35
C LEU A 18 -9.34 6.95 -15.68
N LEU A 19 -9.09 6.69 -16.95
CA LEU A 19 -7.83 6.14 -17.46
C LEU A 19 -7.03 7.23 -18.17
N VAL A 20 -5.85 7.54 -17.68
CA VAL A 20 -4.93 8.49 -18.33
C VAL A 20 -3.71 7.75 -18.84
N GLU A 21 -3.64 7.54 -20.15
CA GLU A 21 -2.58 6.80 -20.85
C GLU A 21 -2.23 7.50 -22.15
N PRO A 22 -1.03 8.11 -22.24
CA PRO A 22 -0.61 8.83 -23.45
C PRO A 22 -0.40 7.93 -24.69
N ARG A 23 -0.06 6.65 -24.50
CA ARG A 23 0.16 5.71 -25.59
C ARG A 23 -1.18 5.15 -26.09
N ALA A 24 -1.54 5.43 -27.33
CA ALA A 24 -2.84 5.04 -27.89
C ALA A 24 -3.09 3.53 -27.85
N GLU A 25 -2.09 2.71 -28.13
CA GLU A 25 -2.21 1.23 -28.11
C GLU A 25 -2.47 0.71 -26.69
N ASP A 26 -1.73 1.20 -25.71
CA ASP A 26 -1.90 0.82 -24.30
C ASP A 26 -3.23 1.32 -23.74
N LEU A 27 -3.66 2.51 -24.17
CA LEU A 27 -4.97 3.08 -23.82
C LEU A 27 -6.10 2.16 -24.26
N GLU A 28 -6.10 1.78 -25.56
CA GLU A 28 -7.15 0.94 -26.13
C GLU A 28 -7.13 -0.47 -25.52
N ARG A 29 -5.93 -1.05 -25.31
CA ARG A 29 -5.80 -2.34 -24.64
C ARG A 29 -6.38 -2.30 -23.21
N THR A 30 -5.96 -1.34 -22.40
CA THR A 30 -6.41 -1.22 -21.02
C THR A 30 -7.90 -0.88 -20.96
N ARG A 31 -8.40 -0.04 -21.88
CA ARG A 31 -9.82 0.28 -22.00
C ARG A 31 -10.66 -0.97 -22.30
N ALA A 32 -10.20 -1.81 -23.23
CA ALA A 32 -10.87 -3.05 -23.58
C ALA A 32 -10.94 -4.02 -22.41
N LEU A 33 -9.80 -4.28 -21.74
CA LEU A 33 -9.71 -5.15 -20.55
C LEU A 33 -10.67 -4.71 -19.43
N LEU A 34 -10.72 -3.41 -19.15
CA LEU A 34 -11.63 -2.87 -18.14
C LEU A 34 -13.10 -2.93 -18.58
N GLY A 35 -13.36 -2.68 -19.87
CA GLY A 35 -14.71 -2.77 -20.44
C GLY A 35 -15.28 -4.20 -20.35
N GLU A 36 -14.49 -5.21 -20.69
CA GLU A 36 -14.84 -6.63 -20.55
C GLU A 36 -15.06 -7.00 -19.07
N ALA A 37 -14.29 -6.42 -18.16
CA ALA A 37 -14.45 -6.59 -16.72
C ALA A 37 -15.67 -5.83 -16.13
N GLY A 38 -16.42 -5.10 -16.95
CA GLY A 38 -17.66 -4.43 -16.57
C GLY A 38 -17.50 -3.03 -16.00
N PHE A 39 -16.38 -2.36 -16.25
CA PHE A 39 -16.18 -0.96 -15.91
C PHE A 39 -16.60 -0.02 -17.03
N ARG A 40 -17.10 1.15 -16.67
CA ARG A 40 -17.21 2.29 -17.58
C ARG A 40 -15.88 3.03 -17.58
N VAL A 41 -15.17 3.02 -18.72
CA VAL A 41 -13.88 3.68 -18.84
C VAL A 41 -14.03 5.05 -19.51
N VAL A 42 -13.43 6.06 -18.91
CA VAL A 42 -13.27 7.40 -19.51
C VAL A 42 -11.79 7.58 -19.85
N PRO A 43 -11.40 7.42 -21.11
CA PRO A 43 -10.02 7.46 -21.53
C PRO A 43 -9.53 8.89 -21.74
N LEU A 44 -8.27 9.16 -21.37
CA LEU A 44 -7.56 10.40 -21.65
C LEU A 44 -6.15 10.08 -22.11
N THR A 45 -5.67 10.83 -23.11
CA THR A 45 -4.28 10.76 -23.58
C THR A 45 -3.39 11.83 -22.97
N ARG A 46 -3.96 12.77 -22.20
CA ARG A 46 -3.27 13.93 -21.64
C ARG A 46 -3.54 14.09 -20.14
N PHE A 47 -2.48 14.31 -19.39
CA PHE A 47 -2.56 14.47 -17.93
C PHE A 47 -3.21 15.79 -17.49
N ASP A 48 -3.05 16.88 -18.25
CA ASP A 48 -3.60 18.20 -17.92
C ASP A 48 -5.13 18.23 -17.93
N ALA A 49 -5.77 17.39 -18.75
CA ALA A 49 -7.22 17.26 -18.81
C ALA A 49 -7.82 16.43 -17.66
N ALA A 50 -6.99 15.71 -16.89
CA ALA A 50 -7.48 14.76 -15.88
C ALA A 50 -8.20 15.44 -14.71
N VAL A 51 -7.68 16.55 -14.19
CA VAL A 51 -8.26 17.25 -13.04
C VAL A 51 -9.60 17.89 -13.39
N PRO A 52 -9.75 18.68 -14.47
CA PRO A 52 -11.05 19.24 -14.86
C PRO A 52 -12.11 18.16 -15.12
N LEU A 53 -11.71 17.08 -15.81
CA LEU A 53 -12.63 16.00 -16.12
C LEU A 53 -13.04 15.22 -14.87
N PHE A 54 -12.11 15.01 -13.93
CA PHE A 54 -12.39 14.36 -12.64
C PHE A 54 -13.49 15.05 -11.85
N GLU A 55 -13.47 16.38 -11.80
CA GLU A 55 -14.49 17.18 -11.09
C GLU A 55 -15.89 17.03 -11.70
N VAL A 56 -15.95 16.86 -13.01
CA VAL A 56 -17.21 16.67 -13.75
C VAL A 56 -17.75 15.25 -13.59
N ILE A 57 -16.91 14.23 -13.85
CA ILE A 57 -17.38 12.84 -13.90
C ILE A 57 -17.37 12.13 -12.56
N ARG A 58 -16.58 12.61 -11.58
CA ARG A 58 -16.40 12.02 -10.25
C ARG A 58 -16.23 10.51 -10.32
N PRO A 59 -15.14 10.00 -10.91
CA PRO A 59 -14.95 8.59 -11.15
C PRO A 59 -14.80 7.80 -9.84
N ASP A 60 -15.06 6.51 -9.89
CA ASP A 60 -14.91 5.60 -8.75
C ASP A 60 -13.45 5.20 -8.52
N ALA A 61 -12.60 5.24 -9.56
CA ALA A 61 -11.16 5.06 -9.49
C ALA A 61 -10.44 5.81 -10.62
N VAL A 62 -9.13 5.99 -10.46
CA VAL A 62 -8.25 6.61 -11.45
C VAL A 62 -7.05 5.69 -11.73
N LEU A 63 -6.77 5.47 -13.01
CA LEU A 63 -5.55 4.82 -13.48
C LEU A 63 -4.68 5.84 -14.22
N LEU A 64 -3.41 5.94 -13.84
CA LEU A 64 -2.45 6.89 -14.41
C LEU A 64 -1.25 6.13 -14.94
N ALA A 65 -0.97 6.25 -16.22
CA ALA A 65 0.23 5.68 -16.81
C ALA A 65 1.47 6.45 -16.35
N ALA A 66 2.36 5.80 -15.62
CA ALA A 66 3.64 6.38 -15.24
C ALA A 66 4.73 5.95 -16.21
N GLN A 67 5.43 6.94 -16.79
CA GLN A 67 6.55 6.74 -17.70
C GLN A 67 7.68 7.72 -17.39
N PRO A 68 8.92 7.24 -17.27
CA PRO A 68 10.08 8.11 -17.30
C PRO A 68 10.28 8.73 -18.68
N PRO A 69 10.79 9.93 -18.80
CA PRO A 69 11.09 10.89 -17.73
C PRO A 69 9.90 11.80 -17.41
N ASP A 70 8.70 11.53 -17.94
CA ASP A 70 7.55 12.41 -17.78
C ASP A 70 6.88 12.23 -16.41
N TYR A 71 7.06 13.22 -15.56
CA TYR A 71 6.46 13.31 -14.23
C TYR A 71 5.00 13.77 -14.24
N GLY A 72 4.34 13.85 -15.40
CA GLY A 72 2.96 14.30 -15.55
C GLY A 72 1.97 13.47 -14.71
N ALA A 73 2.14 12.15 -14.67
CA ALA A 73 1.32 11.25 -13.86
C ALA A 73 1.36 11.61 -12.36
N LEU A 74 2.55 11.94 -11.83
CA LEU A 74 2.71 12.25 -10.42
C LEU A 74 2.13 13.61 -10.05
N GLN A 75 2.37 14.63 -10.88
CA GLN A 75 1.78 15.95 -10.67
C GLN A 75 0.26 15.86 -10.72
N THR A 76 -0.27 15.10 -11.67
CA THR A 76 -1.70 14.83 -11.82
C THR A 76 -2.26 14.11 -10.60
N ALA A 77 -1.61 13.06 -10.12
CA ALA A 77 -2.02 12.35 -8.91
C ALA A 77 -2.07 13.25 -7.68
N ARG A 78 -1.08 14.15 -7.52
CA ARG A 78 -1.08 15.14 -6.43
C ARG A 78 -2.29 16.05 -6.46
N ARG A 79 -2.57 16.62 -7.65
CA ARG A 79 -3.72 17.50 -7.84
C ARG A 79 -5.04 16.75 -7.64
N LEU A 80 -5.17 15.55 -8.20
CA LEU A 80 -6.35 14.72 -8.03
C LEU A 80 -6.58 14.35 -6.56
N ARG A 81 -5.53 14.07 -5.78
CA ARG A 81 -5.65 13.85 -4.33
C ARG A 81 -6.16 15.06 -3.58
N GLN A 82 -5.67 16.26 -3.92
CA GLN A 82 -6.16 17.49 -3.31
C GLN A 82 -7.65 17.71 -3.59
N VAL A 83 -8.06 17.57 -4.85
CA VAL A 83 -9.46 17.75 -5.27
C VAL A 83 -10.37 16.66 -4.71
N SER A 84 -9.92 15.40 -4.71
CA SER A 84 -10.68 14.27 -4.16
C SER A 84 -10.60 14.15 -2.64
N ARG A 85 -9.78 14.97 -1.97
CA ARG A 85 -9.48 14.85 -0.54
C ARG A 85 -8.97 13.45 -0.17
N GLY A 86 -8.27 12.78 -1.08
CA GLY A 86 -7.77 11.42 -0.88
C GLY A 86 -8.84 10.32 -0.90
N THR A 87 -10.07 10.62 -1.31
CA THR A 87 -11.20 9.66 -1.23
C THR A 87 -11.29 8.71 -2.42
N VAL A 88 -10.62 8.99 -3.53
CA VAL A 88 -10.72 8.16 -4.75
C VAL A 88 -9.48 7.27 -4.89
N PRO A 89 -9.63 5.95 -5.07
CA PRO A 89 -8.53 5.05 -5.36
C PRO A 89 -7.79 5.47 -6.63
N MET A 90 -6.46 5.49 -6.55
CA MET A 90 -5.60 5.81 -7.69
C MET A 90 -4.55 4.70 -7.83
N MET A 91 -4.28 4.28 -9.05
CA MET A 91 -3.27 3.27 -9.34
C MET A 91 -2.39 3.76 -10.49
N TYR A 92 -1.09 3.45 -10.43
CA TYR A 92 -0.18 3.66 -11.53
C TYR A 92 -0.07 2.43 -12.42
N LEU A 93 -0.11 2.63 -13.73
CA LEU A 93 0.28 1.64 -14.71
C LEU A 93 1.75 1.88 -15.06
N VAL A 94 2.61 0.90 -14.80
CA VAL A 94 4.05 0.96 -15.08
C VAL A 94 4.48 -0.18 -15.98
N ASP A 95 5.55 0.00 -16.75
CA ASP A 95 6.15 -1.09 -17.48
C ASP A 95 6.82 -2.07 -16.51
N SER A 96 6.54 -3.37 -16.65
CA SER A 96 6.96 -4.43 -15.72
C SER A 96 8.47 -4.49 -15.46
N HIS A 97 9.27 -3.92 -16.34
CA HIS A 97 10.73 -3.91 -16.28
C HIS A 97 11.30 -2.58 -15.76
N ASP A 98 10.44 -1.57 -15.55
CA ASP A 98 10.87 -0.24 -15.13
C ASP A 98 10.93 -0.11 -13.61
N ARG A 99 12.03 -0.61 -13.05
CA ARG A 99 12.34 -0.48 -11.62
C ARG A 99 12.46 0.98 -11.17
N ASP A 100 12.85 1.86 -12.08
CA ASP A 100 13.05 3.27 -11.76
C ASP A 100 11.72 4.02 -11.69
N ALA A 101 10.75 3.72 -12.55
CA ALA A 101 9.40 4.24 -12.42
C ALA A 101 8.73 3.80 -11.11
N TRP A 102 8.88 2.52 -10.75
CA TRP A 102 8.36 1.98 -9.50
C TRP A 102 9.00 2.66 -8.28
N ARG A 103 10.33 2.73 -8.26
CA ARG A 103 11.12 3.40 -7.24
C ARG A 103 10.75 4.88 -7.10
N PHE A 104 10.59 5.56 -8.22
CA PHE A 104 10.19 6.96 -8.26
C PHE A 104 8.79 7.19 -7.68
N CYS A 105 7.81 6.34 -7.99
CA CYS A 105 6.45 6.39 -7.43
C CYS A 105 6.48 6.25 -5.90
N VAL A 106 7.36 5.40 -5.37
CA VAL A 106 7.52 5.18 -3.93
C VAL A 106 8.32 6.31 -3.26
N GLU A 107 9.46 6.74 -3.83
CA GLU A 107 10.36 7.75 -3.24
C GLU A 107 9.74 9.14 -3.13
N LYS A 108 8.84 9.51 -4.03
CA LYS A 108 8.15 10.82 -3.99
C LYS A 108 6.96 10.86 -3.04
N GLY A 109 6.78 9.83 -2.20
CA GLY A 109 5.76 9.79 -1.14
C GLY A 109 4.34 9.75 -1.65
N GLN A 110 4.15 9.19 -2.85
CA GLN A 110 2.85 9.15 -3.53
C GLN A 110 2.47 7.71 -3.86
N CYS A 111 2.67 6.80 -2.89
CA CYS A 111 2.22 5.42 -3.04
C CYS A 111 0.74 5.38 -3.37
N VAL A 112 0.51 5.31 -4.64
CA VAL A 112 -0.68 4.79 -5.27
C VAL A 112 -0.33 3.34 -5.52
N ASP A 113 -1.28 2.46 -5.50
CA ASP A 113 -1.05 1.07 -5.89
C ASP A 113 -0.47 1.04 -7.32
N VAL A 114 0.54 0.23 -7.53
CA VAL A 114 1.25 0.14 -8.81
C VAL A 114 0.88 -1.17 -9.47
N VAL A 115 0.54 -1.11 -10.73
CA VAL A 115 0.16 -2.28 -11.54
C VAL A 115 1.00 -2.32 -12.80
N ALA A 116 1.50 -3.50 -13.14
CA ALA A 116 2.21 -3.69 -14.39
C ALA A 116 1.27 -3.48 -15.60
N ARG A 117 1.71 -2.83 -16.65
CA ARG A 117 0.93 -2.67 -17.89
C ARG A 117 0.57 -4.00 -18.55
N THR A 118 1.35 -5.04 -18.28
CA THR A 118 1.14 -6.40 -18.78
C THR A 118 0.11 -7.19 -17.96
N VAL A 119 -0.47 -6.59 -16.92
CA VAL A 119 -1.51 -7.22 -16.08
C VAL A 119 -2.67 -7.70 -16.95
N ASP A 120 -3.22 -8.84 -16.59
CA ASP A 120 -4.44 -9.32 -17.23
C ASP A 120 -5.70 -8.59 -16.70
N GLY A 121 -6.78 -8.66 -17.46
CA GLY A 121 -8.03 -7.96 -17.11
C GLY A 121 -8.66 -8.47 -15.81
N ALA A 122 -8.47 -9.73 -15.45
CA ALA A 122 -9.02 -10.32 -14.24
C ALA A 122 -8.30 -9.78 -12.99
N GLU A 123 -6.98 -9.72 -13.02
CA GLU A 123 -6.16 -9.18 -11.93
C GLU A 123 -6.40 -7.68 -11.76
N LEU A 124 -6.38 -6.89 -12.84
CA LEU A 124 -6.65 -5.46 -12.80
C LEU A 124 -8.04 -5.17 -12.25
N SER A 125 -9.04 -5.92 -12.70
CA SER A 125 -10.42 -5.83 -12.19
C SER A 125 -10.51 -6.17 -10.72
N MET A 126 -9.84 -7.23 -10.27
CA MET A 126 -9.83 -7.64 -8.87
C MET A 126 -9.23 -6.56 -7.98
N LYS A 127 -8.09 -5.99 -8.36
CA LYS A 127 -7.43 -4.89 -7.64
C LYS A 127 -8.32 -3.65 -7.55
N LEU A 128 -8.90 -3.22 -8.66
CA LEU A 128 -9.83 -2.07 -8.69
C LEU A 128 -11.06 -2.29 -7.81
N HIS A 129 -11.69 -3.45 -7.92
CA HIS A 129 -12.85 -3.77 -7.09
C HIS A 129 -12.50 -3.86 -5.59
N ALA A 130 -11.34 -4.42 -5.25
CA ALA A 130 -10.88 -4.48 -3.87
C ALA A 130 -10.73 -3.06 -3.30
N GLN A 131 -10.08 -2.16 -4.00
CA GLN A 131 -9.89 -0.78 -3.56
C GLN A 131 -11.20 0.00 -3.47
N MET A 132 -12.11 -0.17 -4.45
CA MET A 132 -13.43 0.48 -4.41
C MET A 132 -14.31 -0.03 -3.25
N LYS A 133 -14.32 -1.35 -3.02
CA LYS A 133 -15.07 -1.94 -1.88
C LYS A 133 -14.53 -1.46 -0.54
N LEU A 134 -13.26 -1.32 -0.46
CA LEU A 134 -12.57 -0.90 0.73
C LEU A 134 -12.83 0.59 1.01
N LYS A 135 -12.80 1.44 -0.02
CA LYS A 135 -13.27 2.82 0.09
C LYS A 135 -14.69 2.86 0.67
N GLN A 136 -15.61 2.07 0.12
CA GLN A 136 -16.99 2.01 0.62
C GLN A 136 -17.08 1.50 2.06
N ALA A 137 -16.24 0.54 2.46
CA ALA A 137 -16.21 0.03 3.82
C ALA A 137 -15.71 1.09 4.81
N VAL A 138 -14.67 1.85 4.42
CA VAL A 138 -14.14 2.97 5.20
C VAL A 138 -15.16 4.12 5.29
N GLU A 139 -15.83 4.46 4.19
CA GLU A 139 -16.90 5.49 4.17
C GLU A 139 -18.08 5.10 5.09
N ARG A 140 -18.46 3.82 5.14
CA ARG A 140 -19.52 3.32 6.03
C ARG A 140 -19.10 3.32 7.49
N ALA A 141 -17.85 2.94 7.78
CA ALA A 141 -17.30 3.00 9.13
C ALA A 141 -17.17 4.44 9.65
N ALA A 142 -16.84 5.38 8.77
CA ALA A 142 -16.72 6.81 9.09
C ALA A 142 -18.07 7.53 9.27
N ALA A 143 -19.15 7.00 8.73
CA ALA A 143 -20.50 7.54 8.94
C ALA A 143 -21.00 7.40 10.39
N GLY A 144 -20.29 6.62 11.22
CA GLY A 144 -20.55 6.46 12.65
C GLY A 144 -19.58 7.21 13.58
N GLU A 145 -18.47 7.75 13.07
CA GLU A 145 -17.46 8.49 13.84
C GLU A 145 -16.99 9.71 13.03
N GLU A 146 -16.84 10.85 13.69
CA GLU A 146 -16.50 12.19 13.15
C GLU A 146 -15.73 12.21 11.80
N ALA A 147 -16.39 12.75 10.77
CA ALA A 147 -16.12 12.62 9.33
C ALA A 147 -14.89 13.39 8.78
N GLY A 148 -13.83 13.56 9.52
CA GLY A 148 -12.71 14.42 9.09
C GLY A 148 -11.46 13.72 8.57
N THR A 149 -11.12 12.56 9.09
CA THR A 149 -9.80 11.92 8.88
C THR A 149 -9.86 10.49 8.33
N ALA A 150 -11.01 9.85 8.29
CA ALA A 150 -11.17 8.43 7.96
C ALA A 150 -11.24 8.13 6.45
N LEU A 151 -11.25 9.14 5.58
CA LEU A 151 -11.43 8.98 4.13
C LEU A 151 -10.12 8.77 3.34
N ALA A 152 -8.96 8.99 3.94
CA ALA A 152 -7.68 8.73 3.30
C ALA A 152 -7.35 7.23 3.37
N LEU A 153 -6.93 6.64 2.24
CA LEU A 153 -6.46 5.24 2.20
C LEU A 153 -5.00 5.13 2.59
N HIS A 154 -4.27 6.25 2.51
CA HIS A 154 -2.83 6.31 2.65
C HIS A 154 -2.40 7.22 3.81
N ASP A 155 -1.26 6.88 4.39
CA ASP A 155 -0.55 7.74 5.34
C ASP A 155 0.06 8.95 4.61
N PRO A 156 -0.20 10.19 5.04
CA PRO A 156 0.23 11.38 4.32
C PRO A 156 1.75 11.62 4.36
N VAL A 157 2.47 10.99 5.29
CA VAL A 157 3.93 11.12 5.43
C VAL A 157 4.65 10.13 4.54
N THR A 158 4.27 8.86 4.62
CA THR A 158 4.98 7.77 3.94
C THR A 158 4.39 7.40 2.58
N GLY A 159 3.13 7.76 2.34
CA GLY A 159 2.39 7.36 1.16
C GLY A 159 1.95 5.89 1.15
N LEU A 160 2.39 5.07 2.10
CA LEU A 160 1.91 3.71 2.28
C LEU A 160 0.43 3.69 2.68
N TYR A 161 -0.19 2.53 2.67
CA TYR A 161 -1.53 2.39 3.25
C TYR A 161 -1.53 2.83 4.71
N ASN A 162 -2.68 3.31 5.17
CA ASN A 162 -2.87 3.62 6.59
C ASN A 162 -3.42 2.40 7.36
N ARG A 163 -3.45 2.52 8.68
CA ARG A 163 -3.94 1.46 9.57
C ARG A 163 -5.39 1.03 9.30
N PRO A 164 -6.38 1.94 9.14
CA PRO A 164 -7.77 1.55 8.83
C PRO A 164 -7.88 0.73 7.56
N PHE A 165 -7.13 1.11 6.52
CA PHE A 165 -7.14 0.41 5.25
C PHE A 165 -6.52 -0.98 5.37
N LEU A 166 -5.40 -1.14 6.07
CA LEU A 166 -4.79 -2.44 6.30
C LEU A 166 -5.73 -3.39 7.07
N LEU A 167 -6.43 -2.88 8.09
CA LEU A 167 -7.40 -3.68 8.84
C LEU A 167 -8.54 -4.21 7.95
N ALA A 168 -9.01 -3.40 7.02
CA ALA A 168 -10.01 -3.81 6.07
C ALA A 168 -9.48 -4.86 5.07
N LEU A 169 -8.22 -4.73 4.60
CA LEU A 169 -7.55 -5.74 3.78
C LEU A 169 -7.41 -7.08 4.52
N ILE A 170 -6.96 -7.05 5.77
CA ILE A 170 -6.85 -8.25 6.61
C ILE A 170 -8.22 -8.93 6.73
N GLY A 171 -9.27 -8.16 6.99
CA GLY A 171 -10.63 -8.70 7.07
C GLY A 171 -11.14 -9.28 5.74
N LEU A 172 -10.72 -8.74 4.61
CA LEU A 172 -11.07 -9.26 3.29
C LEU A 172 -10.34 -10.58 3.01
N GLU A 173 -9.02 -10.62 3.29
CA GLU A 173 -8.19 -11.80 3.06
C GLU A 173 -8.58 -12.95 4.00
N ALA A 174 -8.98 -12.65 5.24
CA ALA A 174 -9.50 -13.66 6.16
C ALA A 174 -10.77 -14.34 5.60
N ARG A 175 -11.74 -13.55 5.14
CA ARG A 175 -12.97 -14.09 4.50
C ARG A 175 -12.66 -14.89 3.24
N ARG A 176 -11.64 -14.46 2.46
CA ARG A 176 -11.19 -15.22 1.30
C ARG A 176 -10.60 -16.55 1.70
N THR A 177 -9.71 -16.56 2.69
CA THR A 177 -9.05 -17.76 3.22
C THR A 177 -10.05 -18.72 3.85
N GLU A 178 -11.01 -18.22 4.63
CA GLU A 178 -12.11 -19.03 5.18
C GLU A 178 -12.95 -19.72 4.09
N ARG A 179 -13.18 -19.03 2.97
CA ARG A 179 -14.04 -19.53 1.90
C ARG A 179 -13.32 -20.50 0.94
N TYR A 180 -12.06 -20.20 0.63
CA TYR A 180 -11.34 -20.90 -0.43
C TYR A 180 -10.15 -21.72 0.07
N GLY A 181 -9.88 -21.67 1.37
CA GLY A 181 -8.69 -22.26 1.97
C GLY A 181 -7.43 -21.42 1.72
N GLY A 182 -6.31 -21.93 2.20
CA GLY A 182 -5.02 -21.28 2.15
C GLY A 182 -4.65 -20.62 3.48
N SER A 183 -3.69 -19.72 3.43
CA SER A 183 -3.17 -19.02 4.61
C SER A 183 -2.67 -17.63 4.21
N PHE A 184 -2.53 -16.75 5.19
CA PHE A 184 -1.82 -15.48 5.05
C PHE A 184 -1.15 -15.12 6.36
N SER A 185 -0.18 -14.21 6.30
CA SER A 185 0.52 -13.73 7.48
C SER A 185 0.43 -12.21 7.60
N VAL A 186 0.46 -11.73 8.84
CA VAL A 186 0.56 -10.29 9.18
C VAL A 186 1.86 -10.08 9.92
N VAL A 187 2.73 -9.23 9.38
CA VAL A 187 4.01 -8.85 9.98
C VAL A 187 3.93 -7.41 10.46
N ALA A 188 4.24 -7.17 11.73
CA ALA A 188 4.46 -5.85 12.28
C ALA A 188 5.96 -5.53 12.28
N ALA A 189 6.32 -4.28 11.98
CA ALA A 189 7.69 -3.78 11.97
C ALA A 189 7.78 -2.43 12.70
N GLU A 190 8.80 -2.22 13.50
CA GLU A 190 9.11 -0.94 14.14
C GLU A 190 10.54 -0.50 13.77
N VAL A 191 10.69 0.77 13.41
CA VAL A 191 12.00 1.35 13.08
C VAL A 191 12.71 1.73 14.35
N SER A 192 13.79 1.02 14.67
CA SER A 192 14.63 1.29 15.83
C SER A 192 15.35 2.63 15.69
N GLY A 193 15.47 3.37 16.80
CA GLY A 193 16.17 4.66 16.84
C GLY A 193 15.36 5.85 16.32
N TRP A 194 14.15 5.66 15.79
CA TRP A 194 13.31 6.77 15.30
C TRP A 194 13.07 7.86 16.37
N SER A 195 12.78 7.46 17.61
CA SER A 195 12.56 8.41 18.71
C SER A 195 13.80 9.22 19.05
N ALA A 196 14.99 8.62 18.95
CA ALA A 196 16.26 9.33 19.15
C ALA A 196 16.50 10.33 18.02
N VAL A 197 16.33 9.92 16.77
CA VAL A 197 16.42 10.81 15.60
C VAL A 197 15.45 11.99 15.72
N ARG A 198 14.21 11.73 16.15
CA ARG A 198 13.22 12.80 16.36
C ARG A 198 13.63 13.78 17.46
N LYS A 199 14.21 13.28 18.57
CA LYS A 199 14.65 14.11 19.69
C LYS A 199 15.89 14.94 19.34
N GLU A 200 16.86 14.35 18.63
CA GLU A 200 18.16 14.96 18.36
C GLU A 200 18.15 15.84 17.11
N HIS A 201 17.39 15.45 16.08
CA HIS A 201 17.42 16.08 14.76
C HIS A 201 16.06 16.64 14.31
N GLY A 202 15.04 16.56 15.17
CA GLY A 202 13.73 17.14 14.93
C GLY A 202 12.78 16.31 14.06
N LYS A 203 11.56 16.84 13.92
CA LYS A 203 10.44 16.14 13.25
C LYS A 203 10.73 15.84 11.78
N ALA A 204 11.26 16.80 11.05
CA ALA A 204 11.49 16.67 9.60
C ALA A 204 12.46 15.52 9.28
N MET A 205 13.49 15.33 10.09
CA MET A 205 14.46 14.25 9.90
C MET A 205 13.86 12.88 10.26
N ALA A 206 13.07 12.83 11.33
CA ALA A 206 12.34 11.62 11.71
C ALA A 206 11.34 11.20 10.62
N GLU A 207 10.64 12.13 9.98
CA GLU A 207 9.74 11.86 8.84
C GLU A 207 10.52 11.35 7.62
N ARG A 208 11.71 11.90 7.33
CA ARG A 208 12.57 11.38 6.25
C ARG A 208 12.99 9.93 6.51
N LEU A 209 13.30 9.57 7.77
CA LEU A 209 13.59 8.18 8.13
C LEU A 209 12.38 7.26 7.89
N LEU A 210 11.16 7.72 8.22
CA LEU A 210 9.94 6.94 7.95
C LEU A 210 9.69 6.75 6.45
N VAL A 211 9.86 7.81 5.64
CA VAL A 211 9.73 7.74 4.18
C VAL A 211 10.75 6.76 3.60
N TYR A 212 12.00 6.83 4.05
CA TYR A 212 13.04 5.90 3.65
C TYR A 212 12.68 4.45 4.02
N SER A 213 12.21 4.22 5.24
CA SER A 213 11.77 2.90 5.71
C SER A 213 10.62 2.35 4.89
N ALA A 214 9.66 3.22 4.54
CA ALA A 214 8.53 2.89 3.68
C ALA A 214 8.98 2.40 2.29
N VAL A 215 9.97 3.08 1.69
CA VAL A 215 10.57 2.69 0.41
C VAL A 215 11.18 1.30 0.50
N VAL A 216 12.03 1.07 1.51
CA VAL A 216 12.72 -0.22 1.68
C VAL A 216 11.71 -1.36 1.89
N LEU A 217 10.71 -1.16 2.76
CA LEU A 217 9.68 -2.15 3.01
C LEU A 217 8.86 -2.46 1.74
N GLY A 218 8.43 -1.43 1.02
CA GLY A 218 7.67 -1.60 -0.23
C GLY A 218 8.44 -2.36 -1.31
N GLN A 219 9.77 -2.19 -1.38
CA GLN A 219 10.63 -2.91 -2.32
C GLN A 219 10.95 -4.35 -1.90
N THR A 220 10.66 -4.73 -0.67
CA THR A 220 11.00 -6.04 -0.12
C THR A 220 9.86 -7.04 -0.26
N VAL A 221 8.63 -6.54 -0.29
CA VAL A 221 7.41 -7.34 -0.41
C VAL A 221 7.05 -7.62 -1.87
N ARG A 222 6.20 -8.62 -2.09
CA ARG A 222 5.69 -8.98 -3.42
C ARG A 222 4.59 -8.02 -3.84
N GLU A 223 4.24 -8.01 -5.12
CA GLU A 223 3.16 -7.17 -5.66
C GLU A 223 1.78 -7.47 -5.03
N ALA A 224 1.54 -8.73 -4.65
CA ALA A 224 0.31 -9.15 -3.97
C ALA A 224 0.24 -8.75 -2.49
N ASP A 225 1.38 -8.33 -1.91
CA ASP A 225 1.46 -7.96 -0.50
C ASP A 225 1.05 -6.50 -0.31
N ALA A 226 0.58 -6.18 0.89
CA ALA A 226 0.25 -4.80 1.24
C ALA A 226 1.12 -4.30 2.40
N VAL A 227 1.63 -3.08 2.29
CA VAL A 227 2.40 -2.41 3.34
C VAL A 227 1.67 -1.17 3.81
N ALA A 228 1.59 -1.00 5.13
CA ALA A 228 0.91 0.12 5.77
C ALA A 228 1.74 0.72 6.90
N ARG A 229 1.55 2.03 7.14
CA ARG A 229 1.98 2.65 8.39
C ARG A 229 0.84 2.56 9.40
N VAL A 230 1.11 1.98 10.57
CA VAL A 230 0.08 1.66 11.56
C VAL A 230 0.25 2.40 12.90
N GLY A 231 1.37 3.12 13.04
CA GLY A 231 1.69 3.93 14.23
C GLY A 231 2.76 4.99 13.93
N ASP A 232 3.32 5.59 14.97
CA ASP A 232 4.31 6.66 14.84
C ASP A 232 5.58 6.21 14.10
N SER A 233 6.16 5.07 14.49
CA SER A 233 7.31 4.41 13.89
C SER A 233 7.02 2.96 13.49
N GLU A 234 5.75 2.58 13.53
CA GLU A 234 5.27 1.22 13.29
C GLU A 234 4.70 1.08 11.88
N PHE A 235 5.09 0.00 11.22
CA PHE A 235 4.58 -0.46 9.93
C PHE A 235 3.97 -1.84 10.08
N ALA A 236 3.15 -2.24 9.13
CA ALA A 236 2.69 -3.62 9.04
C ALA A 236 2.56 -4.06 7.59
N MET A 237 2.73 -5.36 7.37
CA MET A 237 2.62 -6.00 6.06
C MET A 237 1.57 -7.10 6.13
N LEU A 238 0.67 -7.15 5.15
CA LEU A 238 -0.21 -8.27 4.88
C LEU A 238 0.40 -9.09 3.74
N LEU A 239 0.59 -10.38 3.97
CA LEU A 239 1.27 -11.31 3.08
C LEU A 239 0.31 -12.45 2.68
N PRO A 240 -0.53 -12.27 1.65
CA PRO A 240 -1.42 -13.32 1.16
C PRO A 240 -0.64 -14.57 0.71
N GLY A 241 -1.21 -15.76 0.93
CA GLY A 241 -0.60 -17.02 0.53
C GLY A 241 0.73 -17.33 1.22
N THR A 242 1.02 -16.70 2.37
CA THR A 242 2.24 -16.92 3.14
C THR A 242 1.90 -17.65 4.44
N PRO A 243 2.14 -18.97 4.51
CA PRO A 243 1.89 -19.76 5.71
C PRO A 243 2.95 -19.52 6.79
N ALA A 244 2.67 -19.97 8.02
CA ALA A 244 3.54 -19.76 9.19
C ALA A 244 4.96 -20.23 8.98
N GLU A 245 5.17 -21.35 8.29
CA GLU A 245 6.46 -21.97 8.00
C GLU A 245 7.36 -21.08 7.12
N SER A 246 6.74 -20.24 6.27
CA SER A 246 7.45 -19.34 5.36
C SER A 246 7.77 -17.98 5.99
N VAL A 247 7.18 -17.66 7.13
CA VAL A 247 7.37 -16.36 7.81
C VAL A 247 8.84 -16.11 8.17
N PRO A 248 9.60 -17.06 8.75
CA PRO A 248 11.00 -16.80 9.12
C PRO A 248 11.87 -16.35 7.94
N GLU A 249 11.68 -16.94 6.75
CA GLU A 249 12.39 -16.53 5.55
C GLU A 249 12.04 -15.11 5.12
N VAL A 250 10.76 -14.75 5.19
CA VAL A 250 10.29 -13.39 4.87
C VAL A 250 10.89 -12.38 5.85
N LEU A 251 10.87 -12.65 7.15
CA LEU A 251 11.45 -11.77 8.16
C LEU A 251 12.96 -11.57 7.94
N ALA A 252 13.70 -12.64 7.70
CA ALA A 252 15.13 -12.56 7.41
C ALA A 252 15.43 -11.72 6.16
N ARG A 253 14.62 -11.87 5.10
CA ARG A 253 14.74 -11.06 3.88
C ARG A 253 14.46 -9.58 4.14
N VAL A 254 13.44 -9.27 4.94
CA VAL A 254 13.07 -7.89 5.30
C VAL A 254 14.19 -7.27 6.14
N GLU A 255 14.71 -7.95 7.15
CA GLU A 255 15.82 -7.49 7.98
C GLU A 255 17.08 -7.23 7.14
N ALA A 256 17.50 -8.21 6.33
CA ALA A 256 18.68 -8.09 5.49
C ALA A 256 18.59 -6.93 4.49
N ARG A 257 17.43 -6.72 3.88
CA ARG A 257 17.20 -5.59 2.97
C ARG A 257 17.25 -4.25 3.69
N PHE A 258 16.69 -4.17 4.87
CA PHE A 258 16.69 -2.96 5.67
C PHE A 258 18.10 -2.62 6.19
N GLU A 259 18.87 -3.61 6.62
CA GLU A 259 20.27 -3.44 7.05
C GLU A 259 21.19 -3.04 5.90
N ALA A 260 20.97 -3.60 4.70
CA ALA A 260 21.73 -3.24 3.51
C ALA A 260 21.41 -1.83 3.01
N ALA A 261 20.24 -1.33 3.30
CA ALA A 261 19.82 0.03 2.98
C ALA A 261 20.46 1.00 3.99
N ARG A 262 21.19 2.00 3.49
CA ARG A 262 21.94 2.96 4.32
C ARG A 262 21.20 4.29 4.37
N PHE A 263 20.61 4.62 5.51
CA PHE A 263 20.05 5.93 5.72
C PHE A 263 21.17 6.95 5.96
N GLN A 264 21.28 7.96 5.08
CA GLN A 264 22.27 9.03 5.21
C GLN A 264 21.63 10.31 5.75
N MET A 265 22.29 10.89 6.75
CA MET A 265 21.90 12.13 7.40
C MET A 265 23.13 13.03 7.52
N GLU A 266 23.06 14.23 6.91
CA GLU A 266 24.16 15.22 6.95
C GLU A 266 25.54 14.63 6.60
N GLY A 267 25.58 13.75 5.61
CA GLY A 267 26.81 13.08 5.17
C GLY A 267 27.26 11.90 6.05
N ARG A 268 26.51 11.57 7.11
CA ARG A 268 26.79 10.42 7.97
C ARG A 268 25.76 9.32 7.77
N VAL A 269 26.20 8.06 7.82
CA VAL A 269 25.30 6.89 7.79
C VAL A 269 24.72 6.70 9.19
N VAL A 270 23.39 6.80 9.29
CA VAL A 270 22.66 6.48 10.51
C VAL A 270 22.27 5.00 10.43
N ARG A 271 22.76 4.21 11.38
CA ARG A 271 22.38 2.81 11.50
C ARG A 271 21.01 2.71 12.13
N THR A 272 20.07 2.11 11.41
CA THR A 272 18.73 1.79 11.88
C THR A 272 18.48 0.31 11.67
N ALA A 273 17.64 -0.29 12.50
CA ALA A 273 17.23 -1.67 12.39
C ALA A 273 15.71 -1.78 12.44
N LEU A 274 15.18 -2.91 12.03
CA LEU A 274 13.78 -3.24 12.23
C LEU A 274 13.63 -4.21 13.39
N GLU A 275 12.66 -3.94 14.24
CA GLU A 275 12.09 -4.94 15.14
C GLU A 275 10.88 -5.54 14.43
N LEU A 276 10.78 -6.87 14.39
CA LEU A 276 9.74 -7.56 13.66
C LEU A 276 8.96 -8.50 14.56
N GLY A 277 7.65 -8.62 14.28
CA GLY A 277 6.78 -9.60 14.91
C GLY A 277 5.73 -10.06 13.91
N ALA A 278 5.40 -11.34 13.89
CA ALA A 278 4.49 -11.89 12.91
C ALA A 278 3.48 -12.85 13.54
N VAL A 279 2.34 -12.98 12.88
CA VAL A 279 1.30 -13.98 13.14
C VAL A 279 0.72 -14.48 11.82
N SER A 280 0.24 -15.71 11.81
CA SER A 280 -0.35 -16.32 10.62
C SER A 280 -1.79 -16.72 10.86
N PHE A 281 -2.61 -16.67 9.83
CA PHE A 281 -3.99 -17.14 9.81
C PHE A 281 -4.08 -18.39 8.89
N PRO A 282 -4.76 -19.46 9.28
CA PRO A 282 -5.71 -19.58 10.42
C PRO A 282 -5.06 -19.97 11.77
N ASP A 283 -3.75 -20.13 11.88
CA ASP A 283 -3.09 -20.64 13.08
C ASP A 283 -3.28 -19.75 14.32
N THR A 284 -3.46 -18.43 14.10
CA THR A 284 -3.76 -17.50 15.18
C THR A 284 -5.26 -17.45 15.43
N VAL A 285 -5.66 -17.88 16.60
CA VAL A 285 -7.06 -17.86 17.06
C VAL A 285 -7.49 -16.43 17.33
N GLY A 286 -8.62 -15.99 16.75
CA GLY A 286 -9.21 -14.69 17.01
C GLY A 286 -9.90 -14.07 15.80
N ALA A 287 -10.60 -12.97 16.02
CA ALA A 287 -11.19 -12.22 14.91
C ALA A 287 -10.10 -11.65 13.99
N PRO A 288 -10.31 -11.59 12.67
CA PRO A 288 -9.32 -11.04 11.71
C PRO A 288 -8.79 -9.66 12.10
N THR A 289 -9.62 -8.83 12.73
CA THR A 289 -9.23 -7.50 13.24
C THR A 289 -8.22 -7.54 14.38
N GLN A 290 -8.07 -8.69 15.05
CA GLN A 290 -7.12 -8.88 16.15
C GLN A 290 -5.72 -9.30 15.65
N LEU A 291 -5.59 -9.76 14.40
CA LEU A 291 -4.30 -10.22 13.85
C LEU A 291 -3.23 -9.12 13.86
N LEU A 292 -3.59 -7.90 13.49
CA LEU A 292 -2.64 -6.77 13.57
C LEU A 292 -2.19 -6.52 15.00
N SER A 293 -3.13 -6.56 15.96
CA SER A 293 -2.80 -6.38 17.38
C SER A 293 -1.93 -7.50 17.91
N ALA A 294 -2.16 -8.73 17.50
CA ALA A 294 -1.35 -9.89 17.84
C ALA A 294 0.08 -9.78 17.25
N ALA A 295 0.21 -9.34 15.99
CA ALA A 295 1.52 -9.09 15.37
C ALA A 295 2.31 -8.01 16.12
N LEU A 296 1.64 -6.90 16.48
CA LEU A 296 2.24 -5.83 17.30
C LEU A 296 2.63 -6.31 18.72
N GLN A 297 1.86 -7.20 19.31
CA GLN A 297 2.23 -7.81 20.60
C GLN A 297 3.46 -8.72 20.46
N THR A 298 3.52 -9.54 19.42
CA THR A 298 4.69 -10.37 19.13
C THR A 298 5.94 -9.50 18.92
N LEU A 299 5.84 -8.42 18.16
CA LEU A 299 6.91 -7.45 17.98
C LEU A 299 7.41 -6.88 19.33
N ARG A 300 6.49 -6.46 20.21
CA ARG A 300 6.86 -5.93 21.54
C ARG A 300 7.58 -6.96 22.39
N ARG A 301 7.13 -8.22 22.39
CA ARG A 301 7.79 -9.32 23.08
C ARG A 301 9.21 -9.57 22.54
N THR A 302 9.38 -9.62 21.22
CA THR A 302 10.69 -9.79 20.60
C THR A 302 11.65 -8.68 21.02
N ARG A 303 11.16 -7.42 21.04
CA ARG A 303 11.94 -6.27 21.50
C ARG A 303 12.35 -6.37 22.97
N GLU A 304 11.47 -6.81 23.85
CA GLU A 304 11.76 -7.01 25.28
C GLU A 304 12.82 -8.07 25.49
N ILE A 305 12.72 -9.20 24.77
CA ILE A 305 13.71 -10.28 24.82
C ILE A 305 15.09 -9.79 24.33
N ARG A 306 15.14 -9.06 23.20
CA ARG A 306 16.40 -8.50 22.68
C ARG A 306 17.01 -7.48 23.64
N ARG A 307 16.22 -6.66 24.30
CA ARG A 307 16.69 -5.70 25.32
C ARG A 307 17.21 -6.40 26.58
N ALA A 308 16.55 -7.46 27.03
CA ALA A 308 16.96 -8.25 28.20
C ALA A 308 18.25 -9.07 27.92
N ALA A 309 18.46 -9.50 26.69
CA ALA A 309 19.68 -10.21 26.27
C ALA A 309 20.92 -9.30 26.18
N GLY A 310 20.78 -8.00 26.41
CA GLY A 310 21.85 -7.00 26.31
C GLY A 310 22.19 -6.63 24.86
N PRO A 311 22.94 -5.54 24.65
CA PRO A 311 23.37 -5.17 23.31
C PRO A 311 24.32 -6.26 22.81
N ALA A 312 23.86 -7.04 21.84
CA ALA A 312 24.78 -7.85 21.04
C ALA A 312 25.90 -6.90 20.60
N ARG A 313 27.14 -7.19 21.00
CA ARG A 313 28.33 -6.40 20.72
C ARG A 313 28.26 -5.90 19.27
N LEU A 314 27.99 -4.60 19.13
CA LEU A 314 28.31 -3.86 17.92
C LEU A 314 29.84 -3.96 17.81
N LEU A 315 30.32 -4.95 17.05
CA LEU A 315 31.72 -5.04 16.66
C LEU A 315 32.03 -3.76 15.91
N SER A 316 32.72 -2.86 16.61
CA SER A 316 33.50 -1.79 16.02
C SER A 316 34.48 -2.40 15.02
N ILE A 317 34.32 -2.07 13.75
CA ILE A 317 35.41 -1.91 12.79
C ILE A 317 35.12 -0.65 12.00
#